data_b4fb396e5e8709a3d9488769564fb91e
#
_entry.id   b4fb396e5e8709a3d9488769564fb91e
#
_cell.length_a   1.000
_cell.length_b   1.000
_cell.length_c   1.000
_cell.angle_alpha   90.00
_cell.angle_beta   90.00
_cell.angle_gamma   90.00
#
_symmetry.space_group_name_H-M   'P 1'
#
loop_
_entity.id
_entity.type
_entity.pdbx_description
1 polymer ?
#
loop_
_entity_poly.entity_id
_entity_poly.type
_entity_poly.pdbx_seq_one_letter_code
_entity_poly.pdbx_strand_id
1 'polypeptide(L)'
;MKKINFMDTSFRDGFQSCYGARVKTDDFIPILKAAVEAGNDNFEIGGGARFQSLYMYCQEDAFEMMDKSRKIVGKDINLQTLARGTNVVGLESQSRDIIDLHAKLFKKHGITTVRNFDALMDIRNLSYSGECITNAGLNHQIVIALMGLPPSLNEKYFHSADFYTDKIKEILKADIPFDSLAFKDASGTTPPSIVYDSVKNARKLLPKDIMIQFHTHDTAGMAISSNMAAIEAGADMIDLAMSPVSGGTSQADILSMWQALRDTEYTLDIDEEKILEVEKIFIEQMEKYYLPPEATTVNPVIPFSPMPGGALTANTQMMRDNGTLDLFGKVIENMREVVAKGGFGTSVTPVSQFYFQQAFMNTVQEKWSKISENYGKMILGYFGKTPTDPDSEIMKIASDQLSLEPTKEDVHDLNDDNPNLGIEYNKKLLEEKDLEITDENIFISATCGEQGLTFLEGKSELGVRYTKDMEKAKVNTNYSENKSVSKNAYKTTLSFDGNVYEVTIDSK
;
A
#
# COMPACT_ATOMS: atom_id res chain seq x y z
N MET A 1 12.43 -15.69 -28.34
CA MET A 1 12.43 -14.77 -27.19
C MET A 1 11.67 -15.44 -26.03
N LYS A 2 12.16 -15.32 -24.80
CA LYS A 2 11.46 -15.81 -23.60
C LYS A 2 10.34 -14.81 -23.27
N LYS A 3 9.11 -15.32 -23.17
CA LYS A 3 7.94 -14.53 -22.81
C LYS A 3 7.95 -14.21 -21.31
N ILE A 4 7.74 -12.97 -20.94
CA ILE A 4 7.55 -12.49 -19.57
C ILE A 4 6.11 -12.08 -19.42
N ASN A 5 5.43 -12.59 -18.39
CA ASN A 5 4.08 -12.19 -18.07
C ASN A 5 4.08 -10.85 -17.31
N PHE A 6 2.95 -10.15 -17.30
CA PHE A 6 2.78 -8.96 -16.47
C PHE A 6 1.43 -8.94 -15.77
N MET A 7 1.41 -8.27 -14.63
CA MET A 7 0.21 -7.90 -13.89
C MET A 7 -0.10 -6.44 -14.18
N ASP A 8 -1.28 -6.16 -14.69
CA ASP A 8 -1.78 -4.78 -14.82
C ASP A 8 -2.28 -4.27 -13.48
N THR A 9 -1.50 -3.40 -12.85
CA THR A 9 -1.77 -2.83 -11.52
C THR A 9 -2.55 -1.51 -11.59
N SER A 10 -2.90 -1.02 -12.78
CA SER A 10 -3.52 0.29 -13.01
C SER A 10 -4.75 0.53 -12.13
N PHE A 11 -5.61 -0.50 -12.01
CA PHE A 11 -6.92 -0.37 -11.36
C PHE A 11 -6.90 -0.48 -9.84
N ARG A 12 -5.77 -0.87 -9.24
CA ARG A 12 -5.57 -0.90 -7.79
C ARG A 12 -4.41 -0.01 -7.37
N ASP A 13 -3.15 -0.41 -7.64
CA ASP A 13 -1.97 0.32 -7.16
C ASP A 13 -1.75 1.63 -7.95
N GLY A 14 -1.98 1.63 -9.26
CA GLY A 14 -1.97 2.82 -10.07
C GLY A 14 -2.95 3.88 -9.57
N PHE A 15 -4.23 3.50 -9.34
CA PHE A 15 -5.22 4.41 -8.76
C PHE A 15 -4.84 4.86 -7.35
N GLN A 16 -4.29 3.95 -6.52
CA GLN A 16 -3.86 4.31 -5.18
C GLN A 16 -2.70 5.30 -5.21
N SER A 17 -1.73 5.10 -6.09
CA SER A 17 -0.52 5.90 -6.21
C SER A 17 -0.78 7.28 -6.83
N CYS A 18 -1.70 7.38 -7.79
CA CYS A 18 -1.93 8.60 -8.55
C CYS A 18 -3.12 9.43 -8.04
N TYR A 19 -4.21 8.76 -7.65
CA TYR A 19 -5.46 9.44 -7.25
C TYR A 19 -5.83 9.21 -5.79
N GLY A 20 -4.95 8.66 -4.96
CA GLY A 20 -5.26 8.26 -3.58
C GLY A 20 -6.39 7.24 -3.53
N ALA A 21 -6.48 6.39 -4.55
CA ALA A 21 -7.50 5.36 -4.77
C ALA A 21 -8.95 5.90 -4.95
N ARG A 22 -9.16 7.22 -5.14
CA ARG A 22 -10.47 7.88 -5.17
C ARG A 22 -11.08 7.93 -6.58
N VAL A 23 -11.13 6.78 -7.27
CA VAL A 23 -11.68 6.65 -8.63
C VAL A 23 -12.99 5.86 -8.56
N LYS A 24 -14.05 6.38 -9.17
CA LYS A 24 -15.37 5.73 -9.20
C LYS A 24 -15.39 4.52 -10.12
N THR A 25 -16.18 3.53 -9.75
CA THR A 25 -16.24 2.23 -10.42
C THR A 25 -16.69 2.36 -11.88
N ASP A 26 -17.75 3.09 -12.14
CA ASP A 26 -18.31 3.22 -13.49
C ASP A 26 -17.37 3.99 -14.46
N ASP A 27 -16.41 4.76 -13.92
CA ASP A 27 -15.45 5.51 -14.73
C ASP A 27 -14.28 4.62 -15.22
N PHE A 28 -13.93 3.56 -14.52
CA PHE A 28 -12.84 2.69 -14.97
C PHE A 28 -13.29 1.37 -15.62
N ILE A 29 -14.53 0.94 -15.44
CA ILE A 29 -15.07 -0.27 -16.07
C ILE A 29 -14.90 -0.28 -17.60
N PRO A 30 -15.11 0.83 -18.33
CA PRO A 30 -14.85 0.85 -19.79
C PRO A 30 -13.38 0.60 -20.13
N ILE A 31 -12.45 1.10 -19.30
CA ILE A 31 -11.00 0.92 -19.48
C ILE A 31 -10.63 -0.54 -19.23
N LEU A 32 -11.12 -1.12 -18.13
CA LEU A 32 -10.90 -2.54 -17.80
C LEU A 32 -11.37 -3.45 -18.94
N LYS A 33 -12.55 -3.15 -19.52
CA LYS A 33 -13.07 -3.89 -20.66
C LYS A 33 -12.15 -3.79 -21.88
N ALA A 34 -11.70 -2.57 -22.21
CA ALA A 34 -10.78 -2.37 -23.34
C ALA A 34 -9.43 -3.09 -23.11
N ALA A 35 -8.90 -3.12 -21.88
CA ALA A 35 -7.68 -3.82 -21.55
C ALA A 35 -7.82 -5.35 -21.72
N VAL A 36 -8.96 -5.94 -21.33
CA VAL A 36 -9.28 -7.35 -21.59
C VAL A 36 -9.35 -7.63 -23.11
N GLU A 37 -10.01 -6.75 -23.88
CA GLU A 37 -10.10 -6.88 -25.33
C GLU A 37 -8.74 -6.70 -26.03
N ALA A 38 -7.81 -5.98 -25.39
CA ALA A 38 -6.41 -5.88 -25.84
C ALA A 38 -5.57 -7.13 -25.53
N GLY A 39 -6.07 -8.04 -24.68
CA GLY A 39 -5.44 -9.31 -24.37
C GLY A 39 -4.78 -9.38 -22.99
N ASN A 40 -4.94 -8.38 -22.13
CA ASN A 40 -4.47 -8.46 -20.74
C ASN A 40 -5.28 -9.51 -19.99
N ASP A 41 -4.61 -10.39 -19.27
CA ASP A 41 -5.19 -11.55 -18.57
C ASP A 41 -4.91 -11.61 -17.07
N ASN A 42 -4.18 -10.62 -16.55
CA ASN A 42 -3.87 -10.47 -15.12
C ASN A 42 -4.10 -9.03 -14.67
N PHE A 43 -5.02 -8.83 -13.73
CA PHE A 43 -5.34 -7.51 -13.20
C PHE A 43 -5.29 -7.48 -11.67
N GLU A 44 -4.74 -6.41 -11.11
CA GLU A 44 -4.83 -6.15 -9.68
C GLU A 44 -6.06 -5.28 -9.38
N ILE A 45 -7.02 -5.84 -8.64
CA ILE A 45 -8.33 -5.23 -8.33
C ILE A 45 -8.61 -5.29 -6.83
N GLY A 46 -9.18 -4.22 -6.29
CA GLY A 46 -9.59 -4.18 -4.88
C GLY A 46 -8.41 -4.28 -3.92
N GLY A 47 -8.72 -4.50 -2.67
CA GLY A 47 -7.73 -4.67 -1.61
C GLY A 47 -7.00 -3.39 -1.20
N GLY A 48 -6.29 -3.46 -0.08
CA GLY A 48 -5.55 -2.32 0.45
C GLY A 48 -6.38 -1.05 0.61
N ALA A 49 -5.77 0.11 0.38
CA ALA A 49 -6.48 1.40 0.47
C ALA A 49 -7.56 1.56 -0.62
N ARG A 50 -7.50 0.82 -1.73
CA ARG A 50 -8.56 0.87 -2.76
C ARG A 50 -9.89 0.36 -2.21
N PHE A 51 -9.89 -0.70 -1.40
CA PHE A 51 -11.08 -1.20 -0.72
C PHE A 51 -11.71 -0.13 0.18
N GLN A 52 -10.92 0.43 1.09
CA GLN A 52 -11.40 1.44 2.05
C GLN A 52 -11.84 2.74 1.36
N SER A 53 -11.10 3.18 0.32
CA SER A 53 -11.36 4.44 -0.38
C SER A 53 -12.74 4.51 -1.03
N LEU A 54 -13.30 3.39 -1.45
CA LEU A 54 -14.63 3.33 -2.04
C LEU A 54 -15.70 3.75 -1.02
N TYR A 55 -15.63 3.23 0.19
CA TYR A 55 -16.54 3.61 1.27
C TYR A 55 -16.30 5.03 1.78
N MET A 56 -15.02 5.37 2.00
CA MET A 56 -14.63 6.62 2.65
C MET A 56 -14.79 7.86 1.76
N TYR A 57 -14.61 7.70 0.43
CA TYR A 57 -14.50 8.85 -0.47
C TYR A 57 -15.34 8.75 -1.74
N CYS A 58 -15.69 7.55 -2.20
CA CYS A 58 -16.39 7.40 -3.47
C CYS A 58 -17.90 7.19 -3.30
N GLN A 59 -18.39 6.95 -2.10
CA GLN A 59 -19.77 6.55 -1.80
C GLN A 59 -20.18 5.31 -2.62
N GLU A 60 -19.28 4.33 -2.69
CA GLU A 60 -19.47 3.10 -3.46
C GLU A 60 -19.10 1.88 -2.63
N ASP A 61 -19.75 0.74 -2.90
CA ASP A 61 -19.46 -0.53 -2.28
C ASP A 61 -18.28 -1.22 -3.01
N ALA A 62 -17.24 -1.62 -2.25
CA ALA A 62 -16.07 -2.29 -2.79
C ALA A 62 -16.36 -3.72 -3.26
N PHE A 63 -17.32 -4.40 -2.63
CA PHE A 63 -17.74 -5.73 -3.05
C PHE A 63 -18.50 -5.68 -4.37
N GLU A 64 -19.41 -4.71 -4.54
CA GLU A 64 -20.07 -4.47 -5.83
C GLU A 64 -19.08 -4.12 -6.94
N MET A 65 -18.03 -3.34 -6.62
CA MET A 65 -16.96 -3.02 -7.56
C MET A 65 -16.24 -4.29 -8.01
N MET A 66 -15.93 -5.22 -7.10
CA MET A 66 -15.30 -6.50 -7.44
C MET A 66 -16.22 -7.37 -8.29
N ASP A 67 -17.50 -7.46 -7.97
CA ASP A 67 -18.50 -8.19 -8.75
C ASP A 67 -18.64 -7.64 -10.17
N LYS A 68 -18.73 -6.31 -10.32
CA LYS A 68 -18.75 -5.64 -11.64
C LYS A 68 -17.47 -5.95 -12.43
N SER A 69 -16.29 -5.88 -11.78
CA SER A 69 -15.02 -6.20 -12.42
C SER A 69 -14.98 -7.66 -12.87
N ARG A 70 -15.35 -8.61 -12.03
CA ARG A 70 -15.41 -10.05 -12.37
C ARG A 70 -16.37 -10.31 -13.55
N LYS A 71 -17.51 -9.65 -13.56
CA LYS A 71 -18.48 -9.76 -14.67
C LYS A 71 -17.89 -9.30 -16.00
N ILE A 72 -17.08 -8.24 -16.00
CA ILE A 72 -16.44 -7.69 -17.22
C ILE A 72 -15.33 -8.59 -17.70
N VAL A 73 -14.41 -9.01 -16.82
CA VAL A 73 -13.23 -9.80 -17.22
C VAL A 73 -13.57 -11.27 -17.52
N GLY A 74 -14.72 -11.76 -17.06
CA GLY A 74 -15.09 -13.17 -17.22
C GLY A 74 -14.43 -14.06 -16.15
N LYS A 75 -14.59 -15.38 -16.26
CA LYS A 75 -14.17 -16.35 -15.22
C LYS A 75 -12.69 -16.78 -15.30
N ASP A 76 -12.07 -16.64 -16.47
CA ASP A 76 -10.77 -17.24 -16.78
C ASP A 76 -9.59 -16.27 -16.54
N ILE A 77 -9.89 -14.97 -16.38
CA ILE A 77 -8.88 -13.93 -16.12
C ILE A 77 -8.54 -13.87 -14.62
N ASN A 78 -7.25 -13.75 -14.33
CA ASN A 78 -6.76 -13.60 -12.97
C ASN A 78 -7.11 -12.20 -12.42
N LEU A 79 -7.90 -12.17 -11.34
CA LEU A 79 -8.09 -10.98 -10.52
C LEU A 79 -7.34 -11.14 -9.22
N GLN A 80 -6.28 -10.39 -9.07
CA GLN A 80 -5.44 -10.36 -7.87
C GLN A 80 -5.86 -9.22 -6.95
N THR A 81 -5.89 -9.48 -5.65
CA THR A 81 -6.05 -8.46 -4.62
C THR A 81 -4.82 -8.40 -3.72
N LEU A 82 -4.74 -7.35 -2.89
CA LEU A 82 -3.67 -7.17 -1.91
C LEU A 82 -4.21 -7.34 -0.49
N ALA A 83 -3.54 -8.17 0.32
CA ALA A 83 -3.72 -8.31 1.75
C ALA A 83 -2.45 -8.00 2.53
N ARG A 84 -2.61 -7.51 3.76
CA ARG A 84 -1.53 -7.05 4.65
C ARG A 84 -1.41 -7.95 5.89
N GLY A 85 -1.28 -9.27 5.69
CA GLY A 85 -1.21 -10.22 6.78
C GLY A 85 -2.36 -10.05 7.78
N THR A 86 -2.02 -9.83 9.04
CA THR A 86 -2.97 -9.61 10.14
C THR A 86 -3.87 -8.37 9.95
N ASN A 87 -3.45 -7.39 9.15
CA ASN A 87 -4.21 -6.16 8.92
C ASN A 87 -5.22 -6.28 7.77
N VAL A 88 -5.24 -7.37 7.03
CA VAL A 88 -6.05 -7.61 5.82
C VAL A 88 -6.07 -6.41 4.86
N VAL A 89 -7.11 -5.60 4.82
CA VAL A 89 -7.18 -4.37 4.00
C VAL A 89 -6.94 -3.09 4.80
N GLY A 90 -6.94 -3.17 6.13
CA GLY A 90 -6.89 -2.03 7.06
C GLY A 90 -5.48 -1.58 7.45
N LEU A 91 -5.42 -0.62 8.36
CA LEU A 91 -4.19 -0.15 9.01
C LEU A 91 -3.97 -0.81 10.38
N GLU A 92 -5.04 -1.23 11.04
CA GLU A 92 -5.02 -1.94 12.31
C GLU A 92 -5.05 -3.46 12.09
N SER A 93 -4.43 -4.20 12.98
CA SER A 93 -4.47 -5.66 12.97
C SER A 93 -5.85 -6.19 13.37
N GLN A 94 -6.23 -7.34 12.85
CA GLN A 94 -7.54 -7.96 13.01
C GLN A 94 -7.46 -9.30 13.74
N SER A 95 -8.55 -9.72 14.36
CA SER A 95 -8.72 -11.05 14.93
C SER A 95 -8.78 -12.15 13.84
N ARG A 96 -8.53 -13.38 14.24
CA ARG A 96 -8.52 -14.53 13.31
C ARG A 96 -9.83 -14.70 12.56
N ASP A 97 -10.98 -14.46 13.18
CA ASP A 97 -12.29 -14.60 12.54
C ASP A 97 -12.52 -13.57 11.41
N ILE A 98 -12.01 -12.34 11.55
CA ILE A 98 -12.05 -11.32 10.49
C ILE A 98 -11.06 -11.64 9.37
N ILE A 99 -9.89 -12.21 9.69
CA ILE A 99 -8.90 -12.64 8.68
C ILE A 99 -9.49 -13.79 7.82
N ASP A 100 -10.16 -14.74 8.45
CA ASP A 100 -10.85 -15.84 7.75
C ASP A 100 -12.03 -15.32 6.90
N LEU A 101 -12.82 -14.39 7.46
CA LEU A 101 -13.92 -13.74 6.76
C LEU A 101 -13.44 -12.98 5.52
N HIS A 102 -12.28 -12.29 5.58
CA HIS A 102 -11.64 -11.63 4.44
C HIS A 102 -11.45 -12.60 3.27
N ALA A 103 -10.80 -13.74 3.50
CA ALA A 103 -10.53 -14.71 2.44
C ALA A 103 -11.83 -15.24 1.79
N LYS A 104 -12.84 -15.57 2.61
CA LYS A 104 -14.15 -16.04 2.15
C LYS A 104 -14.88 -15.00 1.31
N LEU A 105 -14.94 -13.74 1.77
CA LEU A 105 -15.63 -12.68 1.06
C LEU A 105 -14.93 -12.34 -0.26
N PHE A 106 -13.62 -12.23 -0.27
CA PHE A 106 -12.91 -11.92 -1.51
C PHE A 106 -13.05 -13.04 -2.53
N LYS A 107 -13.09 -14.31 -2.10
CA LYS A 107 -13.45 -15.44 -2.99
C LYS A 107 -14.87 -15.32 -3.52
N LYS A 108 -15.85 -15.03 -2.64
CA LYS A 108 -17.25 -14.84 -3.01
C LYS A 108 -17.41 -13.78 -4.09
N HIS A 109 -16.68 -12.66 -3.98
CA HIS A 109 -16.73 -11.52 -4.90
C HIS A 109 -15.72 -11.62 -6.06
N GLY A 110 -15.31 -12.84 -6.39
CA GLY A 110 -14.66 -13.15 -7.67
C GLY A 110 -13.16 -12.94 -7.73
N ILE A 111 -12.48 -12.67 -6.61
CA ILE A 111 -11.02 -12.67 -6.56
C ILE A 111 -10.48 -14.09 -6.77
N THR A 112 -9.35 -14.21 -7.44
CA THR A 112 -8.68 -15.50 -7.70
C THR A 112 -7.35 -15.64 -6.99
N THR A 113 -6.64 -14.54 -6.78
CA THR A 113 -5.30 -14.53 -6.15
C THR A 113 -5.23 -13.46 -5.06
N VAL A 114 -4.68 -13.80 -3.91
CA VAL A 114 -4.37 -12.84 -2.84
C VAL A 114 -2.87 -12.69 -2.71
N ARG A 115 -2.37 -11.48 -2.98
CA ARG A 115 -1.00 -11.04 -2.69
C ARG A 115 -0.92 -10.65 -1.23
N ASN A 116 -0.27 -11.46 -0.40
CA ASN A 116 -0.26 -11.35 1.05
C ASN A 116 1.13 -11.00 1.58
N PHE A 117 1.26 -9.89 2.29
CA PHE A 117 2.53 -9.43 2.84
C PHE A 117 2.42 -9.00 4.31
N ASP A 118 3.55 -9.03 5.00
CA ASP A 118 3.70 -8.36 6.29
C ASP A 118 4.82 -7.30 6.22
N ALA A 119 4.54 -6.08 6.69
CA ALA A 119 5.49 -4.97 6.61
C ALA A 119 6.70 -5.14 7.53
N LEU A 120 6.56 -5.88 8.62
CA LEU A 120 7.66 -6.19 9.54
C LEU A 120 8.46 -7.42 9.11
N MET A 121 7.98 -8.17 8.11
CA MET A 121 8.55 -9.45 7.70
C MET A 121 8.56 -10.48 8.84
N ASP A 122 7.58 -10.38 9.75
CA ASP A 122 7.32 -11.40 10.75
C ASP A 122 6.48 -12.52 10.13
N ILE A 123 7.12 -13.67 9.92
CA ILE A 123 6.50 -14.79 9.21
C ILE A 123 5.26 -15.35 9.94
N ARG A 124 5.18 -15.18 11.27
CA ARG A 124 4.01 -15.58 12.07
C ARG A 124 2.74 -14.87 11.59
N ASN A 125 2.85 -13.58 11.22
CA ASN A 125 1.73 -12.77 10.72
C ASN A 125 1.18 -13.26 9.38
N LEU A 126 1.94 -14.05 8.62
CA LEU A 126 1.55 -14.60 7.31
C LEU A 126 0.98 -16.03 7.40
N SER A 127 1.26 -16.77 8.47
CA SER A 127 0.90 -18.18 8.56
C SER A 127 -0.62 -18.37 8.53
N TYR A 128 -1.34 -17.76 9.46
CA TYR A 128 -2.79 -17.92 9.56
C TYR A 128 -3.53 -17.32 8.35
N SER A 129 -3.14 -16.12 7.90
CA SER A 129 -3.76 -15.52 6.72
C SER A 129 -3.51 -16.34 5.44
N GLY A 130 -2.33 -16.95 5.29
CA GLY A 130 -2.01 -17.85 4.19
C GLY A 130 -2.88 -19.11 4.19
N GLU A 131 -3.10 -19.72 5.37
CA GLU A 131 -4.01 -20.86 5.53
C GLU A 131 -5.46 -20.48 5.16
N CYS A 132 -5.96 -19.34 5.63
CA CYS A 132 -7.31 -18.86 5.31
C CYS A 132 -7.48 -18.64 3.80
N ILE A 133 -6.50 -18.02 3.13
CA ILE A 133 -6.51 -17.79 1.68
C ILE A 133 -6.59 -19.12 0.92
N THR A 134 -5.74 -20.08 1.27
CA THR A 134 -5.69 -21.39 0.61
C THR A 134 -6.97 -22.20 0.88
N ASN A 135 -7.47 -22.19 2.13
CA ASN A 135 -8.71 -22.90 2.52
C ASN A 135 -9.96 -22.33 1.83
N ALA A 136 -9.97 -21.03 1.53
CA ALA A 136 -11.03 -20.39 0.74
C ALA A 136 -10.95 -20.76 -0.77
N GLY A 137 -9.92 -21.48 -1.20
CA GLY A 137 -9.69 -21.84 -2.61
C GLY A 137 -9.24 -20.67 -3.45
N LEU A 138 -8.49 -19.75 -2.86
CA LEU A 138 -7.75 -18.66 -3.53
C LEU A 138 -6.30 -19.06 -3.73
N ASN A 139 -5.67 -18.57 -4.79
CA ASN A 139 -4.22 -18.67 -4.95
C ASN A 139 -3.55 -17.73 -3.93
N HIS A 140 -2.62 -18.26 -3.16
CA HIS A 140 -1.83 -17.47 -2.22
C HIS A 140 -0.51 -17.04 -2.85
N GLN A 141 -0.33 -15.75 -3.08
CA GLN A 141 0.96 -15.17 -3.43
C GLN A 141 1.61 -14.59 -2.16
N ILE A 142 2.63 -15.28 -1.64
CA ILE A 142 3.38 -14.79 -0.50
C ILE A 142 4.41 -13.74 -0.92
N VAL A 143 4.63 -12.71 -0.10
CA VAL A 143 5.44 -11.55 -0.48
C VAL A 143 6.66 -11.39 0.42
N ILE A 144 7.80 -11.14 -0.20
CA ILE A 144 8.99 -10.56 0.40
C ILE A 144 9.00 -9.06 0.12
N ALA A 145 8.77 -8.25 1.15
CA ALA A 145 8.73 -6.80 1.01
C ALA A 145 10.16 -6.22 0.97
N LEU A 146 10.51 -5.59 -0.13
CA LEU A 146 11.83 -4.99 -0.37
C LEU A 146 11.85 -3.51 0.01
N MET A 147 13.03 -3.04 0.38
CA MET A 147 13.31 -1.61 0.60
C MET A 147 14.81 -1.34 0.46
N GLY A 148 15.18 -0.26 -0.22
CA GLY A 148 16.55 0.25 -0.18
C GLY A 148 16.77 1.09 1.08
N LEU A 149 17.82 0.81 1.86
CA LEU A 149 18.19 1.65 2.99
C LEU A 149 19.05 2.83 2.55
N PRO A 150 18.88 4.02 3.18
CA PRO A 150 19.77 5.14 2.95
C PRO A 150 21.23 4.76 3.21
N PRO A 151 22.17 5.10 2.30
CA PRO A 151 23.58 4.75 2.45
C PRO A 151 24.21 5.27 3.75
N SER A 152 23.66 6.37 4.29
CA SER A 152 24.11 6.99 5.55
C SER A 152 23.86 6.12 6.80
N LEU A 153 22.98 5.13 6.74
CA LEU A 153 22.70 4.24 7.87
C LEU A 153 23.78 3.19 8.08
N ASN A 154 24.69 2.99 7.11
CA ASN A 154 25.78 2.02 7.14
C ASN A 154 25.34 0.57 7.55
N GLU A 155 24.08 0.27 7.33
CA GLU A 155 23.51 -1.08 7.55
C GLU A 155 23.80 -1.95 6.32
N LYS A 156 24.19 -3.22 6.52
CA LYS A 156 24.61 -4.09 5.42
C LYS A 156 23.84 -5.40 5.33
N TYR A 157 23.15 -5.80 6.39
CA TYR A 157 22.42 -7.06 6.41
C TYR A 157 20.93 -6.84 6.18
N PHE A 158 20.29 -5.96 6.99
CA PHE A 158 18.86 -5.71 6.82
C PHE A 158 18.59 -5.09 5.45
N HIS A 159 17.58 -5.61 4.78
CA HIS A 159 17.21 -5.24 3.40
C HIS A 159 18.29 -5.55 2.35
N SER A 160 19.20 -6.50 2.61
CA SER A 160 20.11 -7.09 1.62
C SER A 160 19.50 -8.34 0.97
N ALA A 161 20.12 -8.83 -0.10
CA ALA A 161 19.73 -10.09 -0.73
C ALA A 161 19.86 -11.31 0.21
N ASP A 162 20.84 -11.30 1.13
CA ASP A 162 21.00 -12.36 2.13
C ASP A 162 19.85 -12.33 3.15
N PHE A 163 19.48 -11.15 3.64
CA PHE A 163 18.33 -10.98 4.52
C PHE A 163 17.04 -11.52 3.89
N TYR A 164 16.76 -11.16 2.65
CA TYR A 164 15.58 -11.65 1.95
C TYR A 164 15.64 -13.16 1.67
N THR A 165 16.82 -13.68 1.39
CA THR A 165 17.06 -15.13 1.24
C THR A 165 16.74 -15.88 2.54
N ASP A 166 17.13 -15.32 3.69
CA ASP A 166 16.84 -15.93 4.99
C ASP A 166 15.34 -15.87 5.31
N LYS A 167 14.63 -14.80 4.93
CA LYS A 167 13.16 -14.73 5.05
C LYS A 167 12.45 -15.80 4.20
N ILE A 168 12.92 -16.07 2.98
CA ILE A 168 12.39 -17.19 2.18
C ILE A 168 12.60 -18.53 2.89
N LYS A 169 13.78 -18.77 3.48
CA LYS A 169 14.04 -19.99 4.26
C LYS A 169 13.13 -20.09 5.49
N GLU A 170 12.84 -18.98 6.16
CA GLU A 170 11.89 -18.93 7.29
C GLU A 170 10.48 -19.34 6.82
N ILE A 171 9.99 -18.81 5.69
CA ILE A 171 8.71 -19.16 5.07
C ILE A 171 8.65 -20.66 4.77
N LEU A 172 9.66 -21.19 4.09
CA LEU A 172 9.72 -22.62 3.74
C LEU A 172 9.77 -23.52 4.98
N LYS A 173 10.46 -23.08 6.03
CA LYS A 173 10.52 -23.82 7.32
C LYS A 173 9.20 -23.79 8.09
N ALA A 174 8.46 -22.70 7.97
CA ALA A 174 7.15 -22.54 8.62
C ALA A 174 6.03 -23.31 7.89
N ASP A 175 6.33 -23.92 6.73
CA ASP A 175 5.41 -24.71 5.91
C ASP A 175 4.13 -23.95 5.54
N ILE A 176 4.26 -22.63 5.31
CA ILE A 176 3.12 -21.78 4.89
C ILE A 176 2.73 -22.17 3.46
N PRO A 177 1.46 -22.51 3.21
CA PRO A 177 1.03 -22.84 1.86
C PRO A 177 1.04 -21.60 0.95
N PHE A 178 1.67 -21.67 -0.23
CA PHE A 178 1.63 -20.63 -1.25
C PHE A 178 1.82 -21.19 -2.67
N ASP A 179 1.23 -20.52 -3.65
CA ASP A 179 1.26 -20.89 -5.07
C ASP A 179 2.31 -20.07 -5.85
N SER A 180 2.67 -18.89 -5.36
CA SER A 180 3.66 -18.02 -5.98
C SER A 180 4.33 -17.12 -4.95
N LEU A 181 5.53 -16.61 -5.29
CA LEU A 181 6.27 -15.66 -4.47
C LEU A 181 6.40 -14.33 -5.22
N ALA A 182 6.13 -13.21 -4.54
CA ALA A 182 6.41 -11.89 -5.08
C ALA A 182 7.47 -11.15 -4.25
N PHE A 183 8.38 -10.47 -4.95
CA PHE A 183 9.20 -9.43 -4.37
C PHE A 183 8.55 -8.09 -4.60
N LYS A 184 8.29 -7.33 -3.52
CA LYS A 184 7.56 -6.06 -3.59
C LYS A 184 8.38 -4.90 -3.05
N ASP A 185 8.87 -4.03 -3.93
CA ASP A 185 9.49 -2.75 -3.61
C ASP A 185 8.47 -1.61 -3.80
N ALA A 186 7.70 -1.33 -2.75
CA ALA A 186 6.68 -0.29 -2.81
C ALA A 186 7.24 1.15 -2.82
N SER A 187 8.50 1.32 -2.47
CA SER A 187 9.20 2.61 -2.49
C SER A 187 10.01 2.85 -3.78
N GLY A 188 10.28 1.80 -4.56
CA GLY A 188 11.13 1.87 -5.75
C GLY A 188 12.58 2.25 -5.42
N THR A 189 13.08 1.87 -4.23
CA THR A 189 14.38 2.30 -3.72
C THR A 189 15.42 1.19 -3.66
N THR A 190 15.02 -0.06 -3.84
CA THR A 190 15.94 -1.19 -3.80
C THR A 190 16.88 -1.14 -5.00
N PRO A 191 18.21 -1.14 -4.80
CA PRO A 191 19.16 -1.18 -5.90
C PRO A 191 18.91 -2.39 -6.84
N PRO A 192 18.96 -2.21 -8.17
CA PRO A 192 18.74 -3.31 -9.12
C PRO A 192 19.63 -4.52 -8.90
N SER A 193 20.85 -4.36 -8.37
CA SER A 193 21.73 -5.46 -8.00
C SER A 193 21.18 -6.31 -6.86
N ILE A 194 20.58 -5.69 -5.84
CA ILE A 194 19.92 -6.42 -4.73
C ILE A 194 18.68 -7.14 -5.24
N VAL A 195 17.90 -6.52 -6.15
CA VAL A 195 16.76 -7.18 -6.81
C VAL A 195 17.23 -8.42 -7.56
N TYR A 196 18.26 -8.28 -8.40
CA TYR A 196 18.84 -9.39 -9.15
C TYR A 196 19.26 -10.55 -8.24
N ASP A 197 20.07 -10.27 -7.22
CA ASP A 197 20.57 -11.30 -6.31
C ASP A 197 19.45 -11.96 -5.50
N SER A 198 18.45 -11.20 -5.07
CA SER A 198 17.29 -11.72 -4.32
C SER A 198 16.45 -12.68 -5.17
N VAL A 199 16.09 -12.29 -6.39
CA VAL A 199 15.32 -13.13 -7.32
C VAL A 199 16.13 -14.38 -7.70
N LYS A 200 17.42 -14.23 -8.01
CA LYS A 200 18.32 -15.34 -8.33
C LYS A 200 18.47 -16.34 -7.18
N ASN A 201 18.54 -15.86 -5.96
CA ASN A 201 18.62 -16.71 -4.77
C ASN A 201 17.29 -17.43 -4.51
N ALA A 202 16.15 -16.73 -4.66
CA ALA A 202 14.83 -17.35 -4.58
C ALA A 202 14.66 -18.47 -5.60
N ARG A 203 15.07 -18.24 -6.86
CA ARG A 203 14.97 -19.25 -7.94
C ARG A 203 15.80 -20.52 -7.65
N LYS A 204 16.86 -20.41 -6.87
CA LYS A 204 17.65 -21.57 -6.41
C LYS A 204 16.98 -22.36 -5.29
N LEU A 205 16.20 -21.67 -4.43
CA LEU A 205 15.56 -22.26 -3.26
C LEU A 205 14.19 -22.85 -3.57
N LEU A 206 13.45 -22.23 -4.49
CA LEU A 206 12.08 -22.59 -4.80
C LEU A 206 12.00 -23.67 -5.90
N PRO A 207 10.98 -24.53 -5.87
CA PRO A 207 10.62 -25.39 -7.00
C PRO A 207 10.45 -24.58 -8.30
N LYS A 208 10.72 -25.23 -9.45
CA LYS A 208 10.70 -24.54 -10.74
C LYS A 208 9.30 -24.09 -11.19
N ASP A 209 8.28 -24.73 -10.69
CA ASP A 209 6.86 -24.46 -10.94
C ASP A 209 6.31 -23.32 -10.10
N ILE A 210 7.00 -22.92 -9.05
CA ILE A 210 6.64 -21.72 -8.27
C ILE A 210 6.99 -20.47 -9.08
N MET A 211 5.96 -19.71 -9.46
CA MET A 211 6.12 -18.43 -10.15
C MET A 211 6.76 -17.38 -9.24
N ILE A 212 7.76 -16.66 -9.76
CA ILE A 212 8.35 -15.49 -9.09
C ILE A 212 7.87 -14.23 -9.81
N GLN A 213 7.24 -13.33 -9.07
CA GLN A 213 6.76 -12.04 -9.55
C GLN A 213 7.56 -10.91 -8.92
N PHE A 214 7.80 -9.84 -9.67
CA PHE A 214 8.47 -8.64 -9.17
C PHE A 214 7.60 -7.40 -9.33
N HIS A 215 7.47 -6.64 -8.26
CA HIS A 215 6.72 -5.39 -8.19
C HIS A 215 7.65 -4.27 -7.73
N THR A 216 7.65 -3.16 -8.43
CA THR A 216 8.38 -1.94 -8.02
C THR A 216 7.69 -0.69 -8.50
N HIS A 217 7.87 0.40 -7.75
CA HIS A 217 7.41 1.73 -8.15
C HIS A 217 8.53 2.52 -8.84
N ASP A 218 8.15 3.50 -9.67
CA ASP A 218 9.11 4.36 -10.37
C ASP A 218 9.44 5.65 -9.59
N THR A 219 9.15 5.67 -8.30
CA THR A 219 9.27 6.85 -7.43
C THR A 219 10.68 7.45 -7.45
N ALA A 220 11.71 6.60 -7.56
CA ALA A 220 13.11 6.99 -7.66
C ALA A 220 13.67 6.94 -9.10
N GLY A 221 12.84 6.64 -10.10
CA GLY A 221 13.25 6.53 -11.50
C GLY A 221 14.02 5.25 -11.84
N MET A 222 13.84 4.17 -11.08
CA MET A 222 14.59 2.92 -11.26
C MET A 222 13.72 1.74 -11.72
N ALA A 223 12.41 1.93 -11.95
CA ALA A 223 11.50 0.82 -12.18
C ALA A 223 11.89 -0.04 -13.39
N ILE A 224 12.22 0.56 -14.53
CA ILE A 224 12.66 -0.19 -15.73
C ILE A 224 13.93 -0.98 -15.44
N SER A 225 14.95 -0.38 -14.82
CA SER A 225 16.21 -1.06 -14.51
C SER A 225 16.03 -2.20 -13.49
N SER A 226 15.16 -2.01 -12.51
CA SER A 226 14.84 -3.03 -11.51
C SER A 226 14.03 -4.19 -12.11
N ASN A 227 13.07 -3.91 -13.01
CA ASN A 227 12.35 -4.93 -13.77
C ASN A 227 13.29 -5.74 -14.67
N MET A 228 14.22 -5.09 -15.38
CA MET A 228 15.24 -5.78 -16.18
C MET A 228 16.09 -6.70 -15.32
N ALA A 229 16.57 -6.22 -14.16
CA ALA A 229 17.35 -7.03 -13.24
C ALA A 229 16.57 -8.25 -12.70
N ALA A 230 15.28 -8.08 -12.39
CA ALA A 230 14.41 -9.17 -11.94
C ALA A 230 14.21 -10.22 -13.07
N ILE A 231 13.95 -9.79 -14.30
CA ILE A 231 13.76 -10.66 -15.47
C ILE A 231 15.02 -11.49 -15.75
N GLU A 232 16.18 -10.83 -15.77
CA GLU A 232 17.48 -11.48 -15.99
C GLU A 232 17.83 -12.48 -14.89
N ALA A 233 17.39 -12.21 -13.64
CA ALA A 233 17.58 -13.12 -12.52
C ALA A 233 16.61 -14.30 -12.51
N GLY A 234 15.55 -14.27 -13.34
CA GLY A 234 14.61 -15.37 -13.51
C GLY A 234 13.21 -15.13 -12.95
N ALA A 235 12.77 -13.87 -12.82
CA ALA A 235 11.36 -13.56 -12.60
C ALA A 235 10.53 -14.03 -13.81
N ASP A 236 9.31 -14.51 -13.54
CA ASP A 236 8.36 -15.00 -14.54
C ASP A 236 7.31 -13.94 -14.89
N MET A 237 7.07 -13.01 -13.97
CA MET A 237 6.06 -11.96 -14.07
C MET A 237 6.59 -10.66 -13.45
N ILE A 238 6.20 -9.52 -14.02
CA ILE A 238 6.47 -8.18 -13.50
C ILE A 238 5.18 -7.38 -13.38
N ASP A 239 5.15 -6.39 -12.48
CA ASP A 239 4.01 -5.49 -12.33
C ASP A 239 4.22 -4.22 -13.15
N LEU A 240 3.21 -3.88 -13.94
CA LEU A 240 3.20 -2.71 -14.82
C LEU A 240 1.89 -1.96 -14.68
N ALA A 241 1.85 -0.73 -15.19
CA ALA A 241 0.64 0.08 -15.24
C ALA A 241 0.50 0.75 -16.61
N MET A 242 -0.67 1.27 -16.92
CA MET A 242 -0.96 2.04 -18.12
C MET A 242 -1.02 3.54 -17.84
N SER A 243 -0.63 4.36 -18.80
CA SER A 243 -0.86 5.82 -18.73
C SER A 243 -2.38 6.13 -18.61
N PRO A 244 -2.82 7.08 -17.75
CA PRO A 244 -2.02 8.11 -17.06
C PRO A 244 -1.56 7.74 -15.65
N VAL A 245 -1.70 6.48 -15.21
CA VAL A 245 -1.35 6.04 -13.86
C VAL A 245 -0.04 5.23 -13.80
N SER A 246 0.79 5.32 -14.82
CA SER A 246 2.13 4.72 -14.89
C SER A 246 3.24 5.74 -14.61
N GLY A 247 4.43 5.25 -14.23
CA GLY A 247 5.59 6.07 -13.88
C GLY A 247 5.45 6.84 -12.57
N GLY A 248 6.43 7.66 -12.22
CA GLY A 248 6.40 8.47 -11.00
C GLY A 248 6.13 7.63 -9.75
N THR A 249 5.06 7.93 -9.01
CA THR A 249 4.70 7.18 -7.79
C THR A 249 4.09 5.81 -8.05
N SER A 250 3.87 5.42 -9.29
CA SER A 250 3.29 4.15 -9.71
C SER A 250 4.33 3.22 -10.35
N GLN A 251 3.88 2.16 -11.00
CA GLN A 251 4.71 1.18 -11.70
C GLN A 251 5.18 1.70 -13.06
N ALA A 252 6.19 1.05 -13.63
CA ALA A 252 6.61 1.32 -15.00
C ALA A 252 5.44 1.10 -15.99
N ASP A 253 5.45 1.88 -17.04
CA ASP A 253 4.48 1.79 -18.11
C ASP A 253 4.67 0.52 -18.96
N ILE A 254 3.55 -0.10 -19.40
CA ILE A 254 3.56 -1.33 -20.20
C ILE A 254 4.31 -1.13 -21.53
N LEU A 255 4.02 -0.03 -22.25
CA LEU A 255 4.68 0.24 -23.53
C LEU A 255 6.13 0.63 -23.36
N SER A 256 6.48 1.36 -22.29
CA SER A 256 7.86 1.67 -21.95
C SER A 256 8.68 0.42 -21.63
N MET A 257 8.09 -0.53 -20.90
CA MET A 257 8.74 -1.79 -20.58
C MET A 257 8.87 -2.69 -21.83
N TRP A 258 7.83 -2.78 -22.67
CA TRP A 258 7.90 -3.46 -23.95
C TRP A 258 9.02 -2.90 -24.82
N GLN A 259 9.14 -1.57 -24.90
CA GLN A 259 10.23 -0.92 -25.66
C GLN A 259 11.60 -1.25 -25.06
N ALA A 260 11.75 -1.30 -23.73
CA ALA A 260 13.01 -1.62 -23.06
C ALA A 260 13.46 -3.07 -23.30
N LEU A 261 12.52 -3.99 -23.59
CA LEU A 261 12.83 -5.39 -23.90
C LEU A 261 13.16 -5.65 -25.37
N ARG A 262 12.99 -4.68 -26.27
CA ARG A 262 13.31 -4.86 -27.69
C ARG A 262 14.79 -5.19 -27.89
N ASP A 263 15.05 -6.08 -28.84
CA ASP A 263 16.38 -6.58 -29.18
C ASP A 263 17.11 -7.34 -28.04
N THR A 264 16.36 -7.71 -26.98
CA THR A 264 16.84 -8.63 -25.93
C THR A 264 16.35 -10.07 -26.20
N GLU A 265 16.69 -11.01 -25.33
CA GLU A 265 16.14 -12.39 -25.38
C GLU A 265 14.72 -12.50 -24.81
N TYR A 266 14.17 -11.43 -24.24
CA TYR A 266 12.87 -11.37 -23.57
C TYR A 266 11.84 -10.58 -24.38
N THR A 267 10.55 -10.78 -24.08
CA THR A 267 9.45 -9.99 -24.65
C THR A 267 8.23 -10.00 -23.73
N LEU A 268 7.45 -8.92 -23.74
CA LEU A 268 6.05 -8.94 -23.32
C LEU A 268 5.21 -9.39 -24.52
N ASP A 269 4.27 -10.31 -24.29
CA ASP A 269 3.37 -10.78 -25.34
C ASP A 269 2.13 -9.87 -25.37
N ILE A 270 2.29 -8.71 -25.98
CA ILE A 270 1.25 -7.70 -26.13
C ILE A 270 1.07 -7.31 -27.60
N ASP A 271 -0.10 -6.79 -27.91
CA ASP A 271 -0.38 -6.02 -29.12
C ASP A 271 -0.25 -4.53 -28.74
N GLU A 272 0.90 -3.94 -29.07
CA GLU A 272 1.26 -2.57 -28.65
C GLU A 272 0.28 -1.51 -29.19
N GLU A 273 -0.28 -1.71 -30.39
CA GLU A 273 -1.26 -0.79 -30.94
C GLU A 273 -2.56 -0.82 -30.14
N LYS A 274 -3.01 -1.99 -29.68
CA LYS A 274 -4.18 -2.10 -28.83
C LYS A 274 -3.93 -1.51 -27.45
N ILE A 275 -2.78 -1.73 -26.85
CA ILE A 275 -2.44 -1.10 -25.55
C ILE A 275 -2.43 0.42 -25.69
N LEU A 276 -1.87 0.95 -26.78
CA LEU A 276 -1.91 2.40 -27.04
C LEU A 276 -3.34 2.95 -27.16
N GLU A 277 -4.26 2.18 -27.75
CA GLU A 277 -5.69 2.56 -27.80
C GLU A 277 -6.33 2.52 -26.41
N VAL A 278 -6.02 1.52 -25.58
CA VAL A 278 -6.50 1.45 -24.19
C VAL A 278 -6.02 2.65 -23.39
N GLU A 279 -4.76 3.04 -23.52
CA GLU A 279 -4.23 4.22 -22.82
C GLU A 279 -4.90 5.53 -23.23
N LYS A 280 -5.26 5.69 -24.51
CA LYS A 280 -6.05 6.85 -24.96
C LYS A 280 -7.40 6.90 -24.27
N ILE A 281 -8.13 5.77 -24.23
CA ILE A 281 -9.40 5.66 -23.50
C ILE A 281 -9.20 5.98 -22.02
N PHE A 282 -8.11 5.48 -21.42
CA PHE A 282 -7.80 5.69 -20.02
C PHE A 282 -7.57 7.17 -19.71
N ILE A 283 -6.75 7.86 -20.50
CA ILE A 283 -6.47 9.29 -20.36
C ILE A 283 -7.77 10.10 -20.45
N GLU A 284 -8.62 9.83 -21.46
CA GLU A 284 -9.91 10.52 -21.64
C GLU A 284 -10.85 10.33 -20.45
N GLN A 285 -10.98 9.09 -19.93
CA GLN A 285 -11.82 8.79 -18.77
C GLN A 285 -11.34 9.45 -17.49
N MET A 286 -10.02 9.61 -17.33
CA MET A 286 -9.40 10.16 -16.12
C MET A 286 -9.19 11.69 -16.16
N GLU A 287 -9.43 12.38 -17.28
CA GLU A 287 -9.21 13.82 -17.43
C GLU A 287 -9.89 14.66 -16.35
N LYS A 288 -11.07 14.23 -15.90
CA LYS A 288 -11.82 14.91 -14.85
C LYS A 288 -11.24 14.79 -13.45
N TYR A 289 -10.36 13.79 -13.19
CA TYR A 289 -9.73 13.55 -11.90
C TYR A 289 -8.48 14.40 -11.72
N TYR A 290 -8.32 14.96 -10.53
CA TYR A 290 -7.11 15.73 -10.21
C TYR A 290 -5.92 14.79 -10.01
N LEU A 291 -4.93 14.92 -10.88
CA LEU A 291 -3.65 14.22 -10.81
C LEU A 291 -2.62 15.14 -10.14
N PRO A 292 -2.19 14.86 -8.90
CA PRO A 292 -1.19 15.68 -8.22
C PRO A 292 0.16 15.65 -8.96
N PRO A 293 0.93 16.74 -8.99
CA PRO A 293 2.23 16.78 -9.68
C PRO A 293 3.22 15.73 -9.14
N GLU A 294 3.17 15.40 -7.87
CA GLU A 294 4.02 14.37 -7.26
C GLU A 294 3.76 12.97 -7.82
N ALA A 295 2.54 12.71 -8.29
CA ALA A 295 2.18 11.39 -8.83
C ALA A 295 2.94 11.03 -10.10
N THR A 296 3.29 12.02 -10.92
CA THR A 296 3.95 11.84 -12.22
C THR A 296 5.43 12.23 -12.20
N THR A 297 5.98 12.58 -11.02
CA THR A 297 7.34 13.09 -10.90
C THR A 297 8.22 12.10 -10.18
N VAL A 298 9.34 11.74 -10.81
CA VAL A 298 10.42 11.01 -10.15
C VAL A 298 11.09 11.91 -9.11
N ASN A 299 11.32 11.37 -7.91
CA ASN A 299 11.93 12.12 -6.82
C ASN A 299 13.23 11.44 -6.35
N PRO A 300 14.41 11.99 -6.68
CA PRO A 300 15.71 11.40 -6.36
C PRO A 300 16.08 11.46 -4.87
N VAL A 301 15.26 12.10 -4.04
CA VAL A 301 15.47 12.11 -2.56
C VAL A 301 14.91 10.86 -1.90
N ILE A 302 13.96 10.17 -2.53
CA ILE A 302 13.27 8.98 -1.98
C ILE A 302 14.24 7.84 -1.62
N PRO A 303 15.32 7.54 -2.37
CA PRO A 303 16.33 6.56 -1.94
C PRO A 303 17.00 6.87 -0.59
N PHE A 304 16.96 8.13 -0.16
CA PHE A 304 17.51 8.54 1.14
C PHE A 304 16.48 8.49 2.27
N SER A 305 15.20 8.28 1.96
CA SER A 305 14.12 8.13 2.92
C SER A 305 12.98 7.33 2.26
N PRO A 306 13.03 6.00 2.33
CA PRO A 306 12.09 5.14 1.61
C PRO A 306 10.65 5.47 1.94
N MET A 307 9.89 5.88 0.92
CA MET A 307 8.44 6.16 1.02
C MET A 307 7.72 5.51 -0.16
N PRO A 308 6.72 4.67 0.09
CA PRO A 308 5.91 4.06 -0.97
C PRO A 308 5.25 5.13 -1.85
N GLY A 309 5.10 4.84 -3.14
CA GLY A 309 4.53 5.78 -4.10
C GLY A 309 3.15 6.28 -3.69
N GLY A 310 2.23 5.37 -3.31
CA GLY A 310 0.90 5.74 -2.82
C GLY A 310 0.93 6.59 -1.54
N ALA A 311 1.85 6.30 -0.62
CA ALA A 311 2.04 7.10 0.60
C ALA A 311 2.63 8.48 0.28
N LEU A 312 3.54 8.59 -0.68
CA LEU A 312 4.09 9.87 -1.12
C LEU A 312 2.97 10.80 -1.61
N THR A 313 2.15 10.34 -2.55
CA THR A 313 1.03 11.12 -3.10
C THR A 313 0.01 11.50 -2.01
N ALA A 314 -0.38 10.55 -1.15
CA ALA A 314 -1.35 10.79 -0.10
C ALA A 314 -0.84 11.80 0.95
N ASN A 315 0.40 11.64 1.41
CA ASN A 315 1.00 12.47 2.45
C ASN A 315 1.32 13.87 1.94
N THR A 316 1.86 14.03 0.73
CA THR A 316 2.11 15.36 0.14
C THR A 316 0.80 16.10 -0.12
N GLN A 317 -0.25 15.40 -0.54
CA GLN A 317 -1.56 16.02 -0.70
C GLN A 317 -2.16 16.43 0.65
N MET A 318 -2.05 15.62 1.68
CA MET A 318 -2.49 15.97 3.03
C MET A 318 -1.70 17.18 3.57
N MET A 319 -0.39 17.22 3.38
CA MET A 319 0.44 18.37 3.78
C MET A 319 0.06 19.64 3.00
N ARG A 320 -0.29 19.52 1.72
CA ARG A 320 -0.78 20.64 0.90
C ARG A 320 -2.12 21.17 1.41
N ASP A 321 -3.06 20.27 1.70
CA ASP A 321 -4.38 20.63 2.23
C ASP A 321 -4.27 21.35 3.60
N ASN A 322 -3.25 21.00 4.38
CA ASN A 322 -2.96 21.60 5.70
C ASN A 322 -1.97 22.80 5.64
N GLY A 323 -1.49 23.20 4.46
CA GLY A 323 -0.53 24.30 4.31
C GLY A 323 0.86 24.04 4.88
N THR A 324 1.28 22.78 5.00
CA THR A 324 2.56 22.35 5.60
C THR A 324 3.51 21.68 4.61
N LEU A 325 3.23 21.77 3.31
CA LEU A 325 4.03 21.10 2.27
C LEU A 325 5.49 21.54 2.24
N ASP A 326 5.79 22.77 2.65
CA ASP A 326 7.15 23.31 2.78
C ASP A 326 8.00 22.56 3.81
N LEU A 327 7.37 21.85 4.76
CA LEU A 327 8.06 21.00 5.74
C LEU A 327 8.46 19.62 5.18
N PHE A 328 8.00 19.25 3.99
CA PHE A 328 8.19 17.89 3.44
C PHE A 328 9.66 17.45 3.44
N GLY A 329 10.59 18.33 3.04
CA GLY A 329 12.03 18.02 3.05
C GLY A 329 12.56 17.63 4.44
N LYS A 330 12.11 18.32 5.50
CA LYS A 330 12.51 18.03 6.89
C LYS A 330 11.88 16.73 7.39
N VAL A 331 10.64 16.44 6.99
CA VAL A 331 9.99 15.15 7.32
C VAL A 331 10.79 13.99 6.72
N ILE A 332 11.17 14.10 5.45
CA ILE A 332 12.01 13.10 4.76
C ILE A 332 13.36 12.91 5.49
N GLU A 333 14.01 13.97 5.93
CA GLU A 333 15.24 13.86 6.71
C GLU A 333 15.04 13.10 8.04
N ASN A 334 13.95 13.36 8.74
CA ASN A 334 13.63 12.70 10.01
C ASN A 334 13.25 11.22 9.83
N MET A 335 12.68 10.83 8.68
CA MET A 335 12.29 9.43 8.44
C MET A 335 13.47 8.46 8.53
N ARG A 336 14.69 8.87 8.17
CA ARG A 336 15.89 8.00 8.30
C ARG A 336 16.09 7.52 9.73
N GLU A 337 16.01 8.44 10.68
CA GLU A 337 16.16 8.15 12.09
C GLU A 337 15.00 7.31 12.62
N VAL A 338 13.78 7.65 12.20
CA VAL A 338 12.55 6.93 12.59
C VAL A 338 12.57 5.48 12.13
N VAL A 339 12.99 5.21 10.89
CA VAL A 339 13.14 3.84 10.35
C VAL A 339 14.20 3.06 11.13
N ALA A 340 15.37 3.65 11.36
CA ALA A 340 16.46 2.98 12.07
C ALA A 340 16.08 2.67 13.52
N LYS A 341 15.56 3.66 14.26
CA LYS A 341 15.13 3.48 15.66
C LYS A 341 13.89 2.59 15.79
N GLY A 342 13.09 2.46 14.74
CA GLY A 342 11.94 1.58 14.67
C GLY A 342 12.23 0.11 14.32
N GLY A 343 13.52 -0.27 14.17
CA GLY A 343 13.91 -1.67 13.94
C GLY A 343 13.85 -2.13 12.49
N PHE A 344 13.95 -1.21 11.52
CA PHE A 344 14.07 -1.50 10.07
C PHE A 344 12.88 -2.25 9.45
N GLY A 345 11.65 -2.12 9.98
CA GLY A 345 10.46 -2.60 9.29
C GLY A 345 10.39 -2.03 7.87
N THR A 346 9.86 -2.78 6.91
CA THR A 346 9.76 -2.31 5.53
C THR A 346 8.78 -1.14 5.44
N SER A 347 9.19 -0.07 4.77
CA SER A 347 8.34 1.09 4.51
C SER A 347 7.29 0.75 3.44
N VAL A 348 6.32 -0.04 3.84
CA VAL A 348 5.10 -0.41 3.11
C VAL A 348 3.93 -0.27 4.10
N THR A 349 2.71 -0.03 3.62
CA THR A 349 1.55 0.16 4.50
C THR A 349 1.29 -1.10 5.35
N PRO A 350 1.03 -1.01 6.68
CA PRO A 350 0.78 0.23 7.44
C PRO A 350 2.04 0.95 7.95
N VAL A 351 3.18 0.28 8.05
CA VAL A 351 4.41 0.77 8.68
C VAL A 351 4.90 2.09 8.06
N SER A 352 4.76 2.27 6.74
CA SER A 352 5.10 3.54 6.08
C SER A 352 4.31 4.73 6.62
N GLN A 353 3.06 4.54 7.01
CA GLN A 353 2.25 5.59 7.64
C GLN A 353 2.74 5.87 9.07
N PHE A 354 3.07 4.83 9.84
CA PHE A 354 3.62 4.99 11.18
C PHE A 354 4.94 5.78 11.16
N TYR A 355 5.83 5.45 10.23
CA TYR A 355 7.09 6.18 10.03
C TYR A 355 6.87 7.63 9.63
N PHE A 356 5.96 7.87 8.69
CA PHE A 356 5.66 9.23 8.25
C PHE A 356 5.06 10.08 9.38
N GLN A 357 4.08 9.56 10.11
CA GLN A 357 3.45 10.23 11.24
C GLN A 357 4.49 10.61 12.30
N GLN A 358 5.35 9.66 12.70
CA GLN A 358 6.40 9.93 13.69
C GLN A 358 7.43 10.94 13.17
N ALA A 359 7.84 10.83 11.90
CA ALA A 359 8.77 11.77 11.29
C ALA A 359 8.18 13.19 11.19
N PHE A 360 6.89 13.29 10.88
CA PHE A 360 6.16 14.55 10.87
C PHE A 360 6.11 15.18 12.28
N MET A 361 5.77 14.37 13.30
CA MET A 361 5.78 14.85 14.70
C MET A 361 7.17 15.34 15.11
N ASN A 362 8.23 14.60 14.80
CA ASN A 362 9.62 14.99 15.04
C ASN A 362 10.06 16.23 14.25
N THR A 363 9.27 16.65 13.24
CA THR A 363 9.54 17.85 12.45
C THR A 363 8.88 19.09 13.04
N VAL A 364 7.65 18.95 13.55
CA VAL A 364 6.84 20.07 14.05
C VAL A 364 6.94 20.27 15.57
N GLN A 365 7.54 19.31 16.28
CA GLN A 365 7.76 19.36 17.72
C GLN A 365 9.23 19.03 18.04
N GLU A 366 9.63 19.09 19.31
CA GLU A 366 10.91 18.56 19.75
C GLU A 366 10.98 17.05 19.48
N LYS A 367 12.09 16.59 18.88
CA LYS A 367 12.25 15.18 18.51
C LYS A 367 12.00 14.26 19.69
N TRP A 368 11.18 13.24 19.45
CA TRP A 368 10.84 12.18 20.41
C TRP A 368 10.09 12.66 21.67
N SER A 369 9.73 13.96 21.75
CA SER A 369 8.90 14.46 22.83
C SER A 369 7.51 13.84 22.85
N LYS A 370 7.02 13.41 21.69
CA LYS A 370 5.75 12.69 21.52
C LYS A 370 5.91 11.51 20.56
N ILE A 371 5.36 10.37 20.94
CA ILE A 371 5.31 9.17 20.11
C ILE A 371 3.91 9.04 19.51
N SER A 372 3.83 8.81 18.20
CA SER A 372 2.56 8.49 17.56
C SER A 372 2.10 7.09 17.97
N GLU A 373 0.80 6.91 18.17
CA GLU A 373 0.24 5.70 18.76
C GLU A 373 0.69 4.42 18.01
N ASN A 374 0.48 4.38 16.70
CA ASN A 374 0.79 3.17 15.93
C ASN A 374 2.29 2.91 15.76
N TYR A 375 3.13 3.97 15.68
CA TYR A 375 4.58 3.77 15.73
C TYR A 375 5.00 3.20 17.09
N GLY A 376 4.46 3.72 18.19
CA GLY A 376 4.70 3.22 19.54
C GLY A 376 4.26 1.77 19.71
N LYS A 377 3.03 1.44 19.31
CA LYS A 377 2.54 0.05 19.31
C LYS A 377 3.43 -0.89 18.47
N MET A 378 3.89 -0.43 17.31
CA MET A 378 4.79 -1.21 16.45
C MET A 378 6.10 -1.55 17.15
N ILE A 379 6.80 -0.55 17.71
CA ILE A 379 8.10 -0.80 18.37
C ILE A 379 7.96 -1.52 19.70
N LEU A 380 6.77 -1.54 20.31
CA LEU A 380 6.45 -2.32 21.50
C LEU A 380 6.01 -3.76 21.19
N GLY A 381 5.88 -4.14 19.92
CA GLY A 381 5.61 -5.52 19.49
C GLY A 381 4.14 -5.85 19.19
N TYR A 382 3.21 -4.88 19.24
CA TYR A 382 1.78 -5.11 19.04
C TYR A 382 1.36 -5.35 17.57
N PHE A 383 2.29 -5.19 16.61
CA PHE A 383 2.11 -5.54 15.20
C PHE A 383 3.00 -6.72 14.77
N GLY A 384 3.74 -7.34 15.72
CA GLY A 384 4.69 -8.40 15.45
C GLY A 384 6.14 -7.97 15.69
N LYS A 385 7.06 -8.86 15.36
CA LYS A 385 8.49 -8.65 15.56
C LYS A 385 9.10 -7.85 14.42
N THR A 386 9.75 -6.74 14.75
CA THR A 386 10.58 -5.96 13.81
C THR A 386 11.83 -6.75 13.37
N PRO A 387 12.43 -6.45 12.20
CA PRO A 387 13.65 -7.12 11.71
C PRO A 387 14.81 -7.13 12.71
N THR A 388 15.02 -6.03 13.43
CA THR A 388 15.90 -5.96 14.58
C THR A 388 15.21 -5.31 15.77
N ASP A 389 15.75 -5.46 16.98
CA ASP A 389 15.19 -4.81 18.16
C ASP A 389 15.18 -3.29 17.96
N PRO A 390 14.05 -2.60 18.22
CA PRO A 390 13.97 -1.14 18.19
C PRO A 390 14.87 -0.49 19.24
N ASP A 391 15.11 0.82 19.09
CA ASP A 391 15.89 1.61 20.06
C ASP A 391 15.26 1.57 21.46
N SER A 392 16.02 1.12 22.45
CA SER A 392 15.51 0.88 23.82
C SER A 392 15.06 2.15 24.54
N GLU A 393 15.66 3.31 24.23
CA GLU A 393 15.25 4.60 24.78
C GLU A 393 13.89 5.01 24.21
N ILE A 394 13.71 4.86 22.90
CA ILE A 394 12.44 5.19 22.25
C ILE A 394 11.33 4.21 22.66
N MET A 395 11.66 2.92 22.83
CA MET A 395 10.70 1.94 23.38
C MET A 395 10.23 2.35 24.78
N LYS A 396 11.15 2.82 25.64
CA LYS A 396 10.77 3.29 26.98
C LYS A 396 9.84 4.51 26.91
N ILE A 397 10.17 5.49 26.08
CA ILE A 397 9.32 6.67 25.89
C ILE A 397 7.92 6.26 25.40
N ALA A 398 7.85 5.32 24.43
CA ALA A 398 6.59 4.80 23.93
C ALA A 398 5.78 4.09 25.00
N SER A 399 6.41 3.20 25.79
CA SER A 399 5.78 2.50 26.90
C SER A 399 5.19 3.47 27.94
N ASP A 400 5.98 4.46 28.36
CA ASP A 400 5.54 5.46 29.32
C ASP A 400 4.36 6.31 28.78
N GLN A 401 4.41 6.74 27.52
CA GLN A 401 3.39 7.62 26.93
C GLN A 401 2.08 6.89 26.60
N LEU A 402 2.18 5.65 26.11
CA LEU A 402 1.02 4.85 25.71
C LEU A 402 0.45 4.02 26.87
N SER A 403 1.16 3.93 27.99
CA SER A 403 0.81 3.04 29.11
C SER A 403 0.71 1.57 28.67
N LEU A 404 1.60 1.15 27.79
CA LEU A 404 1.69 -0.20 27.21
C LEU A 404 3.06 -0.81 27.51
N GLU A 405 3.08 -2.06 27.96
CA GLU A 405 4.33 -2.80 28.14
C GLU A 405 4.80 -3.44 26.83
N PRO A 406 6.12 -3.55 26.57
CA PRO A 406 6.62 -4.30 25.42
C PRO A 406 6.17 -5.76 25.46
N THR A 407 5.74 -6.30 24.32
CA THR A 407 5.27 -7.69 24.19
C THR A 407 6.04 -8.46 23.14
N LYS A 408 6.04 -9.81 23.28
CA LYS A 408 6.51 -10.78 22.27
C LYS A 408 5.44 -11.81 21.95
N GLU A 409 4.24 -11.59 22.47
CA GLU A 409 3.09 -12.45 22.22
C GLU A 409 2.75 -12.49 20.73
N ASP A 410 2.05 -13.53 20.32
CA ASP A 410 1.55 -13.63 18.97
C ASP A 410 0.46 -12.58 18.74
N VAL A 411 0.55 -11.85 17.64
CA VAL A 411 -0.40 -10.77 17.32
C VAL A 411 -1.82 -11.30 17.17
N HIS A 412 -1.98 -12.53 16.68
CA HIS A 412 -3.30 -13.13 16.56
C HIS A 412 -3.94 -13.39 17.94
N ASP A 413 -3.14 -13.85 18.92
CA ASP A 413 -3.62 -14.10 20.27
C ASP A 413 -4.00 -12.78 20.96
N LEU A 414 -3.16 -11.74 20.82
CA LEU A 414 -3.45 -10.40 21.33
C LEU A 414 -4.75 -9.82 20.75
N ASN A 415 -5.00 -10.06 19.47
CA ASN A 415 -6.19 -9.54 18.80
C ASN A 415 -7.44 -10.35 19.14
N ASP A 416 -7.32 -11.67 19.27
CA ASP A 416 -8.45 -12.53 19.65
C ASP A 416 -8.90 -12.29 21.10
N ASP A 417 -7.97 -11.92 21.98
CA ASP A 417 -8.27 -11.57 23.37
C ASP A 417 -8.81 -10.12 23.53
N ASN A 418 -8.77 -9.32 22.45
CA ASN A 418 -9.28 -7.95 22.50
C ASN A 418 -10.81 -7.90 22.32
N PRO A 419 -11.59 -7.49 23.35
CA PRO A 419 -13.03 -7.47 23.29
C PRO A 419 -13.62 -6.46 22.29
N ASN A 420 -12.79 -5.58 21.73
CA ASN A 420 -13.19 -4.57 20.75
C ASN A 420 -12.83 -4.97 19.31
N LEU A 421 -12.50 -6.24 19.07
CA LEU A 421 -12.25 -6.82 17.77
C LEU A 421 -13.15 -8.02 17.51
N GLY A 422 -13.14 -8.50 16.26
CA GLY A 422 -13.84 -9.72 15.87
C GLY A 422 -15.28 -9.54 15.41
N ILE A 423 -15.84 -10.63 14.94
CA ILE A 423 -17.19 -10.67 14.34
C ILE A 423 -18.26 -10.24 15.35
N GLU A 424 -18.21 -10.76 16.57
CA GLU A 424 -19.25 -10.48 17.58
C GLU A 424 -19.26 -9.02 18.04
N TYR A 425 -18.09 -8.38 18.13
CA TYR A 425 -18.01 -6.95 18.43
C TYR A 425 -18.64 -6.11 17.30
N ASN A 426 -18.30 -6.41 16.04
CA ASN A 426 -18.82 -5.67 14.90
C ASN A 426 -20.32 -5.90 14.68
N LYS A 427 -20.86 -7.11 14.99
CA LYS A 427 -22.30 -7.34 15.01
C LYS A 427 -23.02 -6.40 15.97
N LYS A 428 -22.51 -6.26 17.21
CA LYS A 428 -23.08 -5.33 18.19
C LYS A 428 -23.06 -3.88 17.71
N LEU A 429 -21.97 -3.44 17.07
CA LEU A 429 -21.91 -2.08 16.51
C LEU A 429 -22.97 -1.86 15.42
N LEU A 430 -23.21 -2.86 14.56
CA LEU A 430 -24.25 -2.81 13.54
C LEU A 430 -25.65 -2.80 14.16
N GLU A 431 -25.91 -3.65 15.17
CA GLU A 431 -27.17 -3.67 15.92
C GLU A 431 -27.48 -2.32 16.59
N GLU A 432 -26.49 -1.73 17.27
CA GLU A 432 -26.62 -0.42 17.95
C GLU A 432 -26.97 0.72 16.98
N LYS A 433 -26.58 0.59 15.70
CA LYS A 433 -26.85 1.57 14.65
C LYS A 433 -28.06 1.19 13.76
N ASP A 434 -28.80 0.13 14.09
CA ASP A 434 -29.95 -0.40 13.31
C ASP A 434 -29.58 -0.70 11.84
N LEU A 435 -28.38 -1.27 11.64
CA LEU A 435 -27.83 -1.63 10.34
C LEU A 435 -27.99 -3.16 10.10
N GLU A 436 -28.10 -3.54 8.82
CA GLU A 436 -28.21 -4.95 8.42
C GLU A 436 -26.95 -5.73 8.80
N ILE A 437 -27.13 -6.92 9.40
CA ILE A 437 -26.03 -7.80 9.81
C ILE A 437 -25.77 -8.81 8.70
N THR A 438 -24.86 -8.46 7.81
CA THR A 438 -24.31 -9.36 6.78
C THR A 438 -22.83 -9.56 7.00
N ASP A 439 -22.25 -10.58 6.41
CA ASP A 439 -20.80 -10.81 6.47
C ASP A 439 -20.02 -9.62 5.87
N GLU A 440 -20.52 -9.03 4.78
CA GLU A 440 -19.96 -7.85 4.16
C GLU A 440 -20.01 -6.65 5.11
N ASN A 441 -21.14 -6.36 5.75
CA ASN A 441 -21.27 -5.22 6.66
C ASN A 441 -20.41 -5.40 7.92
N ILE A 442 -20.29 -6.62 8.44
CA ILE A 442 -19.36 -6.95 9.54
C ILE A 442 -17.93 -6.65 9.12
N PHE A 443 -17.53 -7.07 7.92
CA PHE A 443 -16.18 -6.84 7.42
C PHE A 443 -15.88 -5.34 7.14
N ILE A 444 -16.88 -4.61 6.59
CA ILE A 444 -16.79 -3.15 6.40
C ILE A 444 -16.61 -2.45 7.75
N SER A 445 -17.43 -2.79 8.75
CA SER A 445 -17.32 -2.25 10.11
C SER A 445 -15.95 -2.51 10.72
N ALA A 446 -15.44 -3.75 10.63
CA ALA A 446 -14.16 -4.15 11.20
C ALA A 446 -12.96 -3.45 10.53
N THR A 447 -13.00 -3.26 9.22
CA THR A 447 -11.82 -2.80 8.46
C THR A 447 -11.86 -1.33 8.04
N CYS A 448 -13.05 -0.71 8.03
CA CYS A 448 -13.23 0.71 7.69
C CYS A 448 -13.69 1.54 8.91
N GLY A 449 -13.97 0.91 10.06
CA GLY A 449 -14.32 1.57 11.31
C GLY A 449 -15.50 2.52 11.19
N GLU A 450 -15.44 3.65 11.88
CA GLU A 450 -16.55 4.64 11.90
C GLU A 450 -16.89 5.18 10.50
N GLN A 451 -15.92 5.28 9.59
CA GLN A 451 -16.17 5.73 8.21
C GLN A 451 -16.96 4.68 7.41
N GLY A 452 -16.68 3.39 7.62
CA GLY A 452 -17.47 2.30 7.07
C GLY A 452 -18.90 2.31 7.59
N LEU A 453 -19.09 2.49 8.89
CA LEU A 453 -20.42 2.62 9.51
C LEU A 453 -21.17 3.84 8.98
N THR A 454 -20.50 4.98 8.81
CA THR A 454 -21.07 6.20 8.20
C THR A 454 -21.56 5.95 6.77
N PHE A 455 -20.81 5.15 5.99
CA PHE A 455 -21.25 4.73 4.66
C PHE A 455 -22.50 3.85 4.74
N LEU A 456 -22.53 2.84 5.61
CA LEU A 456 -23.69 1.95 5.77
C LEU A 456 -24.94 2.69 6.25
N GLU A 457 -24.80 3.77 7.03
CA GLU A 457 -25.86 4.67 7.41
C GLU A 457 -26.34 5.58 6.25
N GLY A 458 -25.69 5.56 5.09
CA GLY A 458 -26.00 6.46 3.96
C GLY A 458 -25.58 7.92 4.17
N LYS A 459 -24.66 8.18 5.11
CA LYS A 459 -24.22 9.54 5.50
C LYS A 459 -22.83 9.92 5.02
N SER A 460 -22.13 9.04 4.26
CA SER A 460 -20.79 9.32 3.76
C SER A 460 -20.80 10.50 2.78
N GLU A 461 -19.73 11.29 2.81
CA GLU A 461 -19.55 12.42 1.91
C GLU A 461 -18.68 12.04 0.70
N LEU A 462 -18.94 12.67 -0.47
CA LEU A 462 -18.14 12.46 -1.66
C LEU A 462 -16.79 13.17 -1.51
N GLY A 463 -15.72 12.40 -1.42
CA GLY A 463 -14.34 12.89 -1.28
C GLY A 463 -13.47 12.68 -2.52
N VAL A 464 -14.08 12.42 -3.69
CA VAL A 464 -13.37 12.34 -4.97
C VAL A 464 -12.81 13.72 -5.34
N ARG A 465 -11.57 13.74 -5.80
CA ARG A 465 -10.90 14.99 -6.19
C ARG A 465 -11.00 15.21 -7.69
N TYR A 466 -11.80 16.17 -8.09
CA TYR A 466 -11.92 16.57 -9.49
C TYR A 466 -11.06 17.81 -9.79
N THR A 467 -10.46 17.85 -10.99
CA THR A 467 -9.60 18.96 -11.46
C THR A 467 -10.27 20.33 -11.30
N LYS A 468 -11.54 20.45 -11.70
CA LYS A 468 -12.32 21.70 -11.60
C LYS A 468 -12.50 22.22 -10.17
N ASP A 469 -12.53 21.32 -9.17
CA ASP A 469 -12.76 21.72 -7.77
C ASP A 469 -11.44 22.16 -7.12
N MET A 470 -10.32 21.52 -7.50
CA MET A 470 -8.98 21.93 -7.06
C MET A 470 -8.55 23.27 -7.65
N GLU A 471 -8.96 23.61 -8.87
CA GLU A 471 -8.72 24.92 -9.48
C GLU A 471 -9.50 26.03 -8.76
N LYS A 472 -10.77 25.79 -8.40
CA LYS A 472 -11.56 26.74 -7.62
C LYS A 472 -10.96 27.00 -6.23
N ALA A 473 -10.44 25.98 -5.56
CA ALA A 473 -9.77 26.12 -4.27
C ALA A 473 -8.52 27.03 -4.37
N LYS A 474 -7.71 26.88 -5.44
CA LYS A 474 -6.55 27.76 -5.71
C LYS A 474 -6.94 29.21 -5.92
N VAL A 475 -8.05 29.49 -6.60
CA VAL A 475 -8.55 30.86 -6.83
C VAL A 475 -8.98 31.51 -5.51
N ASN A 476 -9.63 30.76 -4.64
CA ASN A 476 -10.08 31.25 -3.33
C ASN A 476 -8.94 31.54 -2.35
N THR A 477 -7.84 30.76 -2.38
CA THR A 477 -6.66 31.01 -1.56
C THR A 477 -5.90 32.26 -2.02
N ASN A 478 -5.81 32.52 -3.32
CA ASN A 478 -5.18 33.74 -3.86
C ASN A 478 -5.96 35.02 -3.50
N TYR A 479 -7.26 34.93 -3.20
CA TYR A 479 -8.04 36.08 -2.72
C TYR A 479 -7.85 36.35 -1.21
N SER A 480 -7.38 35.37 -0.44
CA SER A 480 -7.14 35.53 1.01
C SER A 480 -5.72 36.00 1.36
N GLU A 481 -4.73 35.86 0.46
CA GLU A 481 -3.34 36.29 0.68
C GLU A 481 -3.13 37.82 0.68
N ASN A 482 -4.14 38.63 0.35
CA ASN A 482 -4.06 40.08 0.40
C ASN A 482 -4.49 40.73 1.74
N LYS A 483 -4.61 39.96 2.81
CA LYS A 483 -4.73 40.50 4.17
C LYS A 483 -3.40 40.38 4.90
N SER A 484 -2.82 41.52 5.24
CA SER A 484 -1.62 41.69 6.04
C SER A 484 -1.50 40.68 7.19
N VAL A 485 -0.51 39.78 7.07
CA VAL A 485 -0.21 38.76 8.08
C VAL A 485 0.42 39.44 9.29
N SER A 486 -0.32 39.50 10.40
CA SER A 486 0.25 39.80 11.70
C SER A 486 1.10 38.61 12.16
N LYS A 487 2.28 38.91 12.76
CA LYS A 487 3.18 37.90 13.38
C LYS A 487 2.44 37.21 14.56
N ASN A 488 1.72 36.13 14.27
CA ASN A 488 1.14 35.31 15.35
C ASN A 488 1.26 33.80 14.93
N ALA A 489 1.53 33.00 15.93
CA ALA A 489 1.56 31.54 15.82
C ALA A 489 0.27 31.02 15.17
N TYR A 490 0.42 30.14 14.17
CA TYR A 490 -0.71 29.47 13.54
C TYR A 490 -1.07 28.21 14.33
N LYS A 491 -2.32 28.15 14.77
CA LYS A 491 -2.89 26.89 15.28
C LYS A 491 -3.61 26.20 14.13
N THR A 492 -3.24 24.97 13.85
CA THR A 492 -3.94 24.12 12.88
C THR A 492 -4.25 22.78 13.51
N THR A 493 -5.28 22.15 13.03
CA THR A 493 -5.70 20.81 13.45
C THR A 493 -5.32 19.84 12.35
N LEU A 494 -4.55 18.82 12.67
CA LEU A 494 -4.20 17.76 11.75
C LEU A 494 -5.04 16.52 12.08
N SER A 495 -5.69 15.95 11.08
CA SER A 495 -6.41 14.68 11.22
C SER A 495 -5.68 13.59 10.51
N PHE A 496 -5.29 12.52 11.25
CA PHE A 496 -4.71 11.29 10.73
C PHE A 496 -5.53 10.12 11.26
N ASP A 497 -6.04 9.28 10.39
CA ASP A 497 -6.74 8.03 10.74
C ASP A 497 -7.82 8.18 11.83
N GLY A 498 -8.62 9.26 11.72
CA GLY A 498 -9.66 9.57 12.71
C GLY A 498 -9.17 10.30 13.97
N ASN A 499 -7.86 10.40 14.20
CA ASN A 499 -7.28 11.15 15.30
C ASN A 499 -7.02 12.60 14.91
N VAL A 500 -7.43 13.53 15.78
CA VAL A 500 -7.28 14.98 15.59
C VAL A 500 -6.17 15.50 16.48
N TYR A 501 -5.14 16.11 15.89
CA TYR A 501 -3.99 16.69 16.58
C TYR A 501 -4.03 18.22 16.46
N GLU A 502 -4.03 18.94 17.59
CA GLU A 502 -3.80 20.38 17.56
C GLU A 502 -2.29 20.67 17.45
N VAL A 503 -1.90 21.39 16.41
CA VAL A 503 -0.50 21.79 16.17
C VAL A 503 -0.41 23.31 16.19
N THR A 504 0.53 23.85 16.98
CA THR A 504 0.87 25.26 16.97
C THR A 504 2.20 25.44 16.23
N ILE A 505 2.19 26.19 15.14
CA ILE A 505 3.40 26.51 14.36
C ILE A 505 3.82 27.91 14.70
N ASP A 506 4.96 28.06 15.37
CA ASP A 506 5.58 29.37 15.63
C ASP A 506 6.49 29.72 14.43
N SER A 507 6.21 30.83 13.76
CA SER A 507 7.16 31.42 12.83
C SER A 507 8.29 32.08 13.61
N LYS A 508 9.46 31.46 13.66
CA LYS A 508 10.69 32.13 14.05
C LYS A 508 11.28 32.90 12.89
#